data_9d92553dee4c97f776995ecc16874135
#
_entry.id   9d92553dee4c97f776995ecc16874135
#
_cell.length_a   1.000
_cell.length_b   1.000
_cell.length_c   1.000
_cell.angle_alpha   90.00
_cell.angle_beta   90.00
_cell.angle_gamma   90.00
#
_symmetry.space_group_name_H-M   'P 1'
#
loop_
_entity.id
_entity.type
_entity.pdbx_description
1 polymer ?
#
loop_
_entity_poly.entity_id
_entity_poly.type
_entity_poly.pdbx_seq_one_letter_code
_entity_poly.pdbx_strand_id
1 'polypeptide(L)'
;QRQMCIRDRGKDVLLMMDSLTRFSMAQREIGLASGEPPVTRGYPPSVYSEMPKLLERAGRAAVGSITGLYTVLVDGDDFNEPITDTARSILDGHIMLDRKLGHKNHYPAIDILQSISRCMSQIATREHKQAANKLKNVLATYNEAEDLINIGAYKKGSNPNIDYAISRIDAVNGFLCQGTDEKFTFEETVQMLEELFADQG
;
A
#
# COMPACT_ATOMS: atom_id res chain seq x y z
N GLN A 1 -12.19 -4.92 -22.15
CA GLN A 1 -11.92 -4.87 -23.62
C GLN A 1 -11.62 -3.44 -24.10
N ARG A 2 -12.44 -2.44 -23.78
CA ARG A 2 -12.22 -1.07 -24.27
C ARG A 2 -10.86 -0.51 -23.87
N GLN A 3 -10.44 -0.72 -22.63
CA GLN A 3 -9.12 -0.28 -22.13
C GLN A 3 -7.97 -0.97 -22.88
N MET A 4 -8.12 -2.25 -23.18
CA MET A 4 -7.12 -2.99 -23.97
C MET A 4 -7.02 -2.43 -25.38
N CYS A 5 -8.13 -2.11 -26.04
CA CYS A 5 -8.11 -1.46 -27.35
C CYS A 5 -7.46 -0.06 -27.34
N ILE A 6 -7.56 0.68 -26.23
CA ILE A 6 -6.90 2.00 -26.09
C ILE A 6 -5.39 1.80 -25.88
N ARG A 7 -5.00 0.86 -25.01
CA ARG A 7 -3.59 0.48 -24.80
C ARG A 7 -2.93 0.04 -26.11
N ASP A 8 -3.57 -0.84 -26.87
CA ASP A 8 -3.02 -1.40 -28.11
C ASP A 8 -2.83 -0.36 -29.22
N ARG A 9 -3.38 0.85 -29.02
CA ARG A 9 -3.09 2.05 -29.81
C ARG A 9 -1.90 2.88 -29.27
N GLY A 10 -1.13 2.32 -28.35
CA GLY A 10 0.05 2.96 -27.76
C GLY A 10 -0.27 4.00 -26.70
N LYS A 11 -1.45 3.93 -26.07
CA LYS A 11 -1.85 4.85 -24.98
C LYS A 11 -1.61 4.23 -23.61
N ASP A 12 -1.34 5.07 -22.62
CA ASP A 12 -1.34 4.71 -21.23
C ASP A 12 -2.73 4.91 -20.63
N VAL A 13 -3.22 3.88 -19.92
CA VAL A 13 -4.57 3.84 -19.36
C VAL A 13 -4.46 3.68 -17.84
N LEU A 14 -5.18 4.50 -17.09
CA LEU A 14 -5.44 4.26 -15.67
C LEU A 14 -6.80 3.58 -15.52
N LEU A 15 -6.81 2.35 -15.01
CA LEU A 15 -8.00 1.60 -14.67
C LEU A 15 -8.23 1.67 -13.16
N MET A 16 -9.35 2.24 -12.76
CA MET A 16 -9.79 2.27 -11.37
C MET A 16 -10.99 1.35 -11.19
N MET A 17 -10.95 0.48 -10.18
CA MET A 17 -12.05 -0.45 -9.88
C MET A 17 -12.36 -0.46 -8.39
N ASP A 18 -13.57 -0.10 -8.05
CA ASP A 18 -14.13 -0.19 -6.69
C ASP A 18 -15.32 -1.16 -6.70
N SER A 19 -15.12 -2.39 -6.25
CA SER A 19 -13.96 -3.01 -5.63
C SER A 19 -13.80 -4.46 -6.08
N LEU A 20 -12.63 -5.05 -5.87
CA LEU A 20 -12.40 -6.50 -6.05
C LEU A 20 -13.28 -7.33 -5.13
N THR A 21 -13.56 -6.86 -3.92
CA THR A 21 -14.45 -7.51 -2.95
C THR A 21 -15.86 -7.69 -3.53
N ARG A 22 -16.42 -6.65 -4.16
CA ARG A 22 -17.74 -6.71 -4.82
C ARG A 22 -17.74 -7.65 -6.01
N PHE A 23 -16.66 -7.64 -6.81
CA PHE A 23 -16.48 -8.60 -7.88
C PHE A 23 -16.48 -10.04 -7.36
N SER A 24 -15.73 -10.30 -6.30
CA SER A 24 -15.64 -11.63 -5.69
C SER A 24 -16.97 -12.10 -5.11
N MET A 25 -17.75 -11.18 -4.50
CA MET A 25 -19.10 -11.48 -4.00
C MET A 25 -20.03 -11.86 -5.13
N ALA A 26 -20.05 -11.11 -6.23
CA ALA A 26 -20.88 -11.43 -7.40
C ALA A 26 -20.48 -12.77 -8.02
N GLN A 27 -19.17 -13.03 -8.16
CA GLN A 27 -18.69 -14.32 -8.67
C GLN A 27 -19.02 -15.47 -7.72
N ARG A 28 -19.03 -15.24 -6.41
CA ARG A 28 -19.47 -16.22 -5.42
C ARG A 28 -20.92 -16.64 -5.66
N GLU A 29 -21.83 -15.65 -5.86
CA GLU A 29 -23.24 -15.93 -6.12
C GLU A 29 -23.42 -16.75 -7.40
N ILE A 30 -22.69 -16.41 -8.46
CA ILE A 30 -22.74 -17.13 -9.74
C ILE A 30 -22.24 -18.57 -9.57
N GLY A 31 -21.10 -18.77 -8.90
CA GLY A 31 -20.54 -20.10 -8.70
C GLY A 31 -21.44 -21.00 -7.86
N LEU A 32 -21.95 -20.49 -6.72
CA LEU A 32 -22.88 -21.24 -5.87
C LEU A 32 -24.19 -21.57 -6.62
N ALA A 33 -24.75 -20.64 -7.37
CA ALA A 33 -25.94 -20.89 -8.20
C ALA A 33 -25.70 -21.92 -9.31
N SER A 34 -24.45 -22.04 -9.77
CA SER A 34 -24.02 -23.05 -10.74
C SER A 34 -23.68 -24.41 -10.10
N GLY A 35 -23.85 -24.56 -8.79
CA GLY A 35 -23.63 -25.80 -8.07
C GLY A 35 -22.18 -26.05 -7.62
N GLU A 36 -21.31 -25.05 -7.68
CA GLU A 36 -19.97 -25.17 -7.12
C GLU A 36 -20.03 -25.28 -5.58
N PRO A 37 -19.21 -26.14 -4.95
CA PRO A 37 -19.17 -26.21 -3.50
C PRO A 37 -18.49 -24.96 -2.91
N PRO A 38 -19.00 -24.41 -1.80
CA PRO A 38 -18.30 -23.37 -1.06
C PRO A 38 -17.02 -23.94 -0.42
N VAL A 39 -15.93 -23.20 -0.53
CA VAL A 39 -14.64 -23.52 0.13
C VAL A 39 -14.31 -22.46 1.19
N THR A 40 -13.17 -21.82 1.15
CA THR A 40 -12.73 -20.88 2.17
C THR A 40 -13.67 -19.69 2.30
N ARG A 41 -14.22 -19.47 3.50
CA ARG A 41 -15.20 -18.40 3.82
C ARG A 41 -16.41 -18.36 2.89
N GLY A 42 -16.80 -19.53 2.34
CA GLY A 42 -17.97 -19.64 1.46
C GLY A 42 -17.74 -19.19 0.02
N TYR A 43 -16.51 -18.88 -0.37
CA TYR A 43 -16.19 -18.59 -1.76
C TYR A 43 -15.96 -19.89 -2.54
N PRO A 44 -16.59 -20.07 -3.70
CA PRO A 44 -16.34 -21.24 -4.58
C PRO A 44 -15.01 -21.11 -5.33
N PRO A 45 -14.48 -22.23 -5.87
CA PRO A 45 -13.19 -22.24 -6.59
C PRO A 45 -13.12 -21.28 -7.77
N SER A 46 -14.23 -21.01 -8.44
CA SER A 46 -14.30 -20.09 -9.59
C SER A 46 -13.86 -18.67 -9.23
N VAL A 47 -14.08 -18.20 -7.99
CA VAL A 47 -13.64 -16.87 -7.56
C VAL A 47 -12.12 -16.76 -7.66
N TYR A 48 -11.40 -17.78 -7.17
CA TYR A 48 -9.93 -17.82 -7.17
C TYR A 48 -9.34 -18.04 -8.55
N SER A 49 -10.08 -18.64 -9.48
CA SER A 49 -9.64 -18.82 -10.86
C SER A 49 -9.90 -17.59 -11.74
N GLU A 50 -10.94 -16.81 -11.45
CA GLU A 50 -11.31 -15.64 -12.25
C GLU A 50 -10.56 -14.37 -11.81
N MET A 51 -10.22 -14.24 -10.53
CA MET A 51 -9.52 -13.06 -10.03
C MET A 51 -8.15 -12.84 -10.69
N PRO A 52 -7.25 -13.82 -10.81
CA PRO A 52 -6.00 -13.67 -11.56
C PRO A 52 -6.23 -13.23 -13.01
N LYS A 53 -7.18 -13.86 -13.70
CA LYS A 53 -7.51 -13.50 -15.09
C LYS A 53 -7.98 -12.05 -15.23
N LEU A 54 -8.69 -11.52 -14.23
CA LEU A 54 -9.09 -10.12 -14.20
C LEU A 54 -7.90 -9.20 -14.00
N LEU A 55 -7.06 -9.48 -13.00
CA LEU A 55 -5.95 -8.63 -12.59
C LEU A 55 -4.81 -8.61 -13.62
N GLU A 56 -4.50 -9.73 -14.24
CA GLU A 56 -3.47 -9.85 -15.27
C GLU A 56 -3.81 -9.15 -16.60
N ARG A 57 -5.04 -8.66 -16.77
CA ARG A 57 -5.39 -7.82 -17.92
C ARG A 57 -4.77 -6.42 -17.87
N ALA A 58 -4.43 -5.94 -16.69
CA ALA A 58 -3.61 -4.75 -16.52
C ALA A 58 -2.14 -5.06 -16.85
N GLY A 59 -1.34 -4.04 -17.04
CA GLY A 59 0.09 -4.17 -17.32
C GLY A 59 0.50 -3.62 -18.68
N ARG A 60 1.78 -3.79 -19.01
CA ARG A 60 2.38 -3.34 -20.27
C ARG A 60 2.08 -4.32 -21.41
N ALA A 61 1.91 -3.76 -22.61
CA ALA A 61 1.91 -4.52 -23.86
C ALA A 61 3.16 -4.15 -24.69
N ALA A 62 3.23 -4.63 -25.93
CA ALA A 62 4.28 -4.21 -26.88
C ALA A 62 4.28 -2.68 -27.07
N VAL A 63 3.11 -2.07 -27.06
CA VAL A 63 2.92 -0.62 -27.06
C VAL A 63 1.84 -0.27 -26.03
N GLY A 64 2.03 0.83 -25.30
CA GLY A 64 1.10 1.30 -24.28
C GLY A 64 1.05 0.45 -22.99
N SER A 65 0.30 0.93 -22.02
CA SER A 65 0.16 0.28 -20.72
C SER A 65 -1.26 0.43 -20.12
N ILE A 66 -1.61 -0.46 -19.17
CA ILE A 66 -2.75 -0.28 -18.28
C ILE A 66 -2.23 -0.36 -16.84
N THR A 67 -2.32 0.75 -16.12
CA THR A 67 -2.09 0.77 -14.67
C THR A 67 -3.41 0.49 -13.97
N GLY A 68 -3.48 -0.59 -13.20
CA GLY A 68 -4.66 -0.97 -12.42
C GLY A 68 -4.59 -0.47 -10.99
N LEU A 69 -5.60 0.27 -10.54
CA LEU A 69 -5.81 0.65 -9.15
C LEU A 69 -7.10 0.00 -8.66
N TYR A 70 -6.96 -0.96 -7.76
CA TYR A 70 -8.06 -1.77 -7.26
C TYR A 70 -8.25 -1.52 -5.77
N THR A 71 -9.49 -1.28 -5.33
CA THR A 71 -9.81 -1.27 -3.90
C THR A 71 -10.21 -2.66 -3.43
N VAL A 72 -9.81 -2.99 -2.21
CA VAL A 72 -10.22 -4.21 -1.51
C VAL A 72 -10.78 -3.80 -0.15
N LEU A 73 -12.02 -4.20 0.14
CA LEU A 73 -12.66 -3.96 1.42
C LEU A 73 -12.31 -5.10 2.36
N VAL A 74 -11.71 -4.77 3.49
CA VAL A 74 -11.28 -5.75 4.50
C VAL A 74 -12.23 -5.69 5.69
N ASP A 75 -12.92 -6.80 5.96
CA ASP A 75 -13.83 -6.89 7.10
C ASP A 75 -13.06 -7.11 8.40
N GLY A 76 -13.35 -6.26 9.41
CA GLY A 76 -12.79 -6.41 10.75
C GLY A 76 -11.27 -6.30 10.84
N ASP A 77 -10.66 -5.60 9.89
CA ASP A 77 -9.19 -5.44 9.79
C ASP A 77 -8.44 -6.79 9.64
N ASP A 78 -9.12 -7.83 9.14
CA ASP A 78 -8.52 -9.15 8.88
C ASP A 78 -7.86 -9.20 7.49
N PHE A 79 -6.64 -8.70 7.41
CA PHE A 79 -5.84 -8.70 6.18
C PHE A 79 -5.44 -10.08 5.66
N ASN A 80 -5.73 -11.14 6.43
CA ASN A 80 -5.51 -12.53 6.02
C ASN A 80 -6.78 -13.17 5.44
N GLU A 81 -7.82 -12.37 5.18
CA GLU A 81 -8.99 -12.89 4.49
C GLU A 81 -8.63 -13.34 3.06
N PRO A 82 -9.26 -14.42 2.54
CA PRO A 82 -8.82 -15.06 1.31
C PRO A 82 -8.77 -14.16 0.07
N ILE A 83 -9.70 -13.22 -0.07
CA ILE A 83 -9.76 -12.31 -1.23
C ILE A 83 -8.61 -11.31 -1.16
N THR A 84 -8.37 -10.72 0.02
CA THR A 84 -7.27 -9.80 0.26
C THR A 84 -5.93 -10.47 0.05
N ASP A 85 -5.74 -11.67 0.59
CA ASP A 85 -4.49 -12.43 0.43
C ASP A 85 -4.24 -12.83 -1.02
N THR A 86 -5.27 -13.30 -1.72
CA THR A 86 -5.17 -13.60 -3.16
C THR A 86 -4.81 -12.36 -3.97
N ALA A 87 -5.48 -11.22 -3.74
CA ALA A 87 -5.15 -9.98 -4.44
C ALA A 87 -3.70 -9.55 -4.19
N ARG A 88 -3.24 -9.57 -2.93
CA ARG A 88 -1.85 -9.24 -2.57
C ARG A 88 -0.82 -10.15 -3.20
N SER A 89 -1.14 -11.42 -3.42
CA SER A 89 -0.24 -12.38 -4.06
C SER A 89 -0.01 -12.11 -5.55
N ILE A 90 -0.99 -11.51 -6.22
CA ILE A 90 -0.98 -11.27 -7.67
C ILE A 90 -0.45 -9.87 -8.01
N LEU A 91 -0.87 -8.84 -7.24
CA LEU A 91 -0.58 -7.44 -7.53
C LEU A 91 0.89 -7.07 -7.27
N ASP A 92 1.38 -6.05 -7.99
CA ASP A 92 2.76 -5.53 -7.88
C ASP A 92 3.01 -4.71 -6.61
N GLY A 93 1.99 -4.47 -5.82
CA GLY A 93 2.07 -3.79 -4.53
C GLY A 93 0.71 -3.53 -3.93
N HIS A 94 0.70 -3.08 -2.70
CA HIS A 94 -0.52 -2.69 -2.01
C HIS A 94 -0.28 -1.51 -1.07
N ILE A 95 -1.29 -0.70 -0.90
CA ILE A 95 -1.33 0.45 0.00
C ILE A 95 -2.33 0.09 1.10
N MET A 96 -1.83 -0.01 2.33
CA MET A 96 -2.65 -0.35 3.50
C MET A 96 -3.16 0.92 4.18
N LEU A 97 -4.46 0.97 4.45
CA LEU A 97 -5.07 2.05 5.24
C LEU A 97 -5.33 1.55 6.65
N ASP A 98 -4.91 2.30 7.67
CA ASP A 98 -5.12 1.96 9.07
C ASP A 98 -6.05 2.97 9.76
N ARG A 99 -7.13 2.47 10.38
CA ARG A 99 -8.07 3.27 11.16
C ARG A 99 -7.41 3.97 12.34
N LYS A 100 -6.38 3.36 12.95
CA LYS A 100 -5.66 3.96 14.08
C LYS A 100 -4.96 5.24 13.68
N LEU A 101 -4.40 5.31 12.47
CA LEU A 101 -3.84 6.55 11.93
C LEU A 101 -4.93 7.60 11.73
N GLY A 102 -6.09 7.21 11.18
CA GLY A 102 -7.24 8.09 11.05
C GLY A 102 -7.73 8.64 12.40
N HIS A 103 -7.77 7.81 13.45
CA HIS A 103 -8.13 8.25 14.81
C HIS A 103 -7.11 9.24 15.41
N LYS A 104 -5.83 9.16 14.99
CA LYS A 104 -4.77 10.12 15.36
C LYS A 104 -4.78 11.38 14.48
N ASN A 105 -5.78 11.53 13.59
CA ASN A 105 -5.85 12.61 12.59
C ASN A 105 -4.66 12.65 11.63
N HIS A 106 -4.04 11.49 11.37
CA HIS A 106 -2.97 11.32 10.41
C HIS A 106 -3.59 10.98 9.05
N TYR A 107 -3.60 11.94 8.14
CA TYR A 107 -4.17 11.78 6.80
C TYR A 107 -3.15 12.16 5.71
N PRO A 108 -3.08 11.36 4.61
CA PRO A 108 -3.82 10.11 4.38
C PRO A 108 -3.45 9.02 5.40
N ALA A 109 -4.43 8.19 5.78
CA ALA A 109 -4.26 7.16 6.82
C ALA A 109 -3.52 5.92 6.29
N ILE A 110 -2.37 6.12 5.65
CA ILE A 110 -1.56 5.08 4.99
C ILE A 110 -0.55 4.51 5.97
N ASP A 111 -0.63 3.21 6.23
CA ASP A 111 0.41 2.49 6.98
C ASP A 111 1.58 2.15 6.05
N ILE A 112 2.66 2.92 6.19
CA ILE A 112 3.88 2.78 5.38
C ILE A 112 4.60 1.46 5.66
N LEU A 113 4.56 0.96 6.90
CA LEU A 113 5.27 -0.27 7.28
C LEU A 113 4.59 -1.52 6.72
N GLN A 114 3.27 -1.50 6.59
CA GLN A 114 2.50 -2.60 6.03
C GLN A 114 2.28 -2.48 4.51
N SER A 115 2.58 -1.32 3.92
CA SER A 115 2.46 -1.10 2.47
C SER A 115 3.71 -1.59 1.74
N ILE A 116 3.51 -2.19 0.56
CA ILE A 116 4.59 -2.79 -0.22
C ILE A 116 4.51 -2.33 -1.68
N SER A 117 5.67 -2.01 -2.26
CA SER A 117 5.88 -1.89 -3.70
C SER A 117 6.96 -2.89 -4.15
N ARG A 118 6.60 -3.83 -5.01
CA ARG A 118 7.55 -4.79 -5.60
C ARG A 118 8.41 -4.14 -6.69
N CYS A 119 7.89 -3.08 -7.32
CA CYS A 119 8.59 -2.38 -8.41
C CYS A 119 9.64 -1.39 -7.92
N MET A 120 9.55 -0.89 -6.68
CA MET A 120 10.42 0.18 -6.15
C MET A 120 11.91 -0.15 -6.28
N SER A 121 12.30 -1.41 -6.10
CA SER A 121 13.70 -1.84 -6.22
C SER A 121 14.28 -1.64 -7.62
N GLN A 122 13.41 -1.64 -8.66
CA GLN A 122 13.80 -1.54 -10.07
C GLN A 122 13.72 -0.11 -10.60
N ILE A 123 12.77 0.71 -10.10
CA ILE A 123 12.45 2.02 -10.67
C ILE A 123 13.01 3.20 -9.88
N ALA A 124 13.22 3.04 -8.56
CA ALA A 124 13.71 4.13 -7.71
C ALA A 124 15.23 4.27 -7.78
N THR A 125 15.73 5.51 -7.64
CA THR A 125 17.16 5.81 -7.53
C THR A 125 17.74 5.21 -6.24
N ARG A 126 19.06 5.19 -6.13
CA ARG A 126 19.74 4.72 -4.92
C ARG A 126 19.44 5.63 -3.73
N GLU A 127 19.47 6.93 -3.95
CA GLU A 127 19.23 7.99 -2.96
C GLU A 127 17.80 7.88 -2.43
N HIS A 128 16.81 7.79 -3.33
CA HIS A 128 15.39 7.59 -2.98
C HIS A 128 15.20 6.33 -2.12
N LYS A 129 15.80 5.19 -2.51
CA LYS A 129 15.71 3.94 -1.72
C LYS A 129 16.33 4.07 -0.34
N GLN A 130 17.48 4.75 -0.22
CA GLN A 130 18.14 4.97 1.05
C GLN A 130 17.29 5.85 1.98
N ALA A 131 16.74 6.95 1.46
CA ALA A 131 15.85 7.84 2.22
C ALA A 131 14.58 7.11 2.69
N ALA A 132 13.94 6.35 1.79
CA ALA A 132 12.77 5.54 2.14
C ALA A 132 13.07 4.47 3.21
N ASN A 133 14.25 3.84 3.17
CA ASN A 133 14.65 2.89 4.20
C ASN A 133 14.90 3.57 5.55
N LYS A 134 15.53 4.76 5.57
CA LYS A 134 15.70 5.54 6.80
C LYS A 134 14.34 5.92 7.41
N LEU A 135 13.39 6.37 6.59
CA LEU A 135 12.03 6.68 7.03
C LEU A 135 11.35 5.47 7.68
N LYS A 136 11.39 4.31 7.02
CA LYS A 136 10.82 3.07 7.56
C LYS A 136 11.49 2.65 8.87
N ASN A 137 12.81 2.79 8.97
CA ASN A 137 13.54 2.48 10.20
C ASN A 137 13.10 3.39 11.36
N VAL A 138 12.96 4.71 11.12
CA VAL A 138 12.46 5.64 12.14
C VAL A 138 11.09 5.24 12.63
N LEU A 139 10.15 4.97 11.69
CA LEU A 139 8.79 4.53 12.04
C LEU A 139 8.79 3.22 12.83
N ALA A 140 9.52 2.21 12.36
CA ALA A 140 9.57 0.90 13.01
C ALA A 140 10.15 1.00 14.42
N THR A 141 11.30 1.67 14.57
CA THR A 141 11.96 1.84 15.87
C THR A 141 11.10 2.63 16.84
N TYR A 142 10.43 3.69 16.36
CA TYR A 142 9.54 4.48 17.21
C TYR A 142 8.33 3.66 17.66
N ASN A 143 7.67 2.93 16.73
CA ASN A 143 6.50 2.10 17.06
C ASN A 143 6.84 0.99 18.07
N GLU A 144 8.01 0.37 17.97
CA GLU A 144 8.47 -0.63 18.94
C GLU A 144 8.69 -0.03 20.33
N ALA A 145 9.06 1.24 20.42
CA ALA A 145 9.32 1.92 21.68
C ALA A 145 8.15 2.79 22.18
N GLU A 146 7.07 2.95 21.39
CA GLU A 146 5.97 3.89 21.65
C GLU A 146 5.36 3.69 23.05
N ASP A 147 5.09 2.44 23.44
CA ASP A 147 4.52 2.14 24.74
C ASP A 147 5.44 2.55 25.89
N LEU A 148 6.75 2.26 25.77
CA LEU A 148 7.75 2.62 26.79
C LEU A 148 7.91 4.15 26.91
N ILE A 149 7.81 4.85 25.77
CA ILE A 149 7.89 6.31 25.73
C ILE A 149 6.65 6.91 26.40
N ASN A 150 5.45 6.43 26.06
CA ASN A 150 4.19 6.95 26.54
C ASN A 150 3.98 6.78 28.05
N ILE A 151 4.44 5.66 28.61
CA ILE A 151 4.39 5.43 30.07
C ILE A 151 5.57 6.07 30.83
N GLY A 152 6.48 6.75 30.12
CA GLY A 152 7.66 7.40 30.72
C GLY A 152 8.73 6.42 31.21
N ALA A 153 8.69 5.16 30.79
CA ALA A 153 9.67 4.13 31.18
C ALA A 153 10.97 4.21 30.35
N TYR A 154 10.93 4.84 29.17
CA TYR A 154 12.12 5.01 28.35
C TYR A 154 13.03 6.11 28.92
N LYS A 155 14.31 5.79 29.11
CA LYS A 155 15.31 6.74 29.55
C LYS A 155 16.19 7.18 28.38
N LYS A 156 16.19 8.49 28.06
CA LYS A 156 17.04 9.06 27.01
C LYS A 156 18.50 8.69 27.23
N GLY A 157 19.19 8.30 26.16
CA GLY A 157 20.60 7.85 26.18
C GLY A 157 20.76 6.33 26.39
N SER A 158 19.68 5.58 26.66
CA SER A 158 19.76 4.13 26.84
C SER A 158 19.88 3.35 25.52
N ASN A 159 19.33 3.89 24.43
CA ASN A 159 19.41 3.30 23.09
C ASN A 159 19.53 4.39 22.02
N PRO A 160 20.69 4.52 21.34
CA PRO A 160 20.89 5.56 20.33
C PRO A 160 19.88 5.52 19.16
N ASN A 161 19.40 4.32 18.76
CA ASN A 161 18.45 4.18 17.68
C ASN A 161 17.07 4.72 18.08
N ILE A 162 16.65 4.47 19.32
CA ILE A 162 15.38 5.00 19.83
C ILE A 162 15.47 6.51 20.03
N ASP A 163 16.58 7.02 20.57
CA ASP A 163 16.82 8.48 20.69
C ASP A 163 16.75 9.17 19.34
N TYR A 164 17.34 8.55 18.32
CA TYR A 164 17.28 9.03 16.95
C TYR A 164 15.84 9.02 16.41
N ALA A 165 15.13 7.93 16.57
CA ALA A 165 13.73 7.82 16.13
C ALA A 165 12.83 8.88 16.80
N ILE A 166 12.97 9.08 18.12
CA ILE A 166 12.27 10.14 18.87
C ILE A 166 12.60 11.53 18.29
N SER A 167 13.85 11.79 17.92
CA SER A 167 14.25 13.11 17.38
C SER A 167 13.71 13.38 15.97
N ARG A 168 13.30 12.34 15.22
CA ARG A 168 12.88 12.45 13.80
C ARG A 168 11.40 12.21 13.57
N ILE A 169 10.68 11.61 14.51
CA ILE A 169 9.31 11.17 14.31
C ILE A 169 8.36 12.29 13.91
N ASP A 170 8.48 13.47 14.49
CA ASP A 170 7.62 14.61 14.16
C ASP A 170 7.84 15.09 12.72
N ALA A 171 9.10 15.14 12.27
CA ALA A 171 9.43 15.52 10.90
C ALA A 171 8.95 14.45 9.89
N VAL A 172 9.07 13.16 10.24
CA VAL A 172 8.56 12.05 9.44
C VAL A 172 7.03 12.11 9.33
N ASN A 173 6.33 12.30 10.43
CA ASN A 173 4.87 12.45 10.43
C ASN A 173 4.43 13.69 9.64
N GLY A 174 5.16 14.79 9.74
CA GLY A 174 4.91 16.00 8.94
C GLY A 174 5.05 15.76 7.44
N PHE A 175 6.02 14.94 7.02
CA PHE A 175 6.17 14.53 5.63
C PHE A 175 5.05 13.60 5.16
N LEU A 176 4.57 12.70 6.01
CA LEU A 176 3.54 11.70 5.68
C LEU A 176 2.11 12.26 5.70
N CYS A 177 1.88 13.38 6.40
CA CYS A 177 0.59 14.04 6.45
C CYS A 177 0.46 15.06 5.34
N GLN A 178 -0.71 15.08 4.70
CA GLN A 178 -1.02 16.02 3.62
C GLN A 178 -2.44 16.54 3.74
N GLY A 179 -2.62 17.84 3.63
CA GLY A 179 -3.94 18.46 3.57
C GLY A 179 -4.64 18.17 2.24
N THR A 180 -5.98 18.25 2.24
CA THR A 180 -6.78 17.97 1.03
C THR A 180 -6.53 18.95 -0.11
N ASP A 181 -6.07 20.16 0.21
CA ASP A 181 -5.80 21.23 -0.75
C ASP A 181 -4.32 21.28 -1.20
N GLU A 182 -3.47 20.48 -0.57
CA GLU A 182 -2.05 20.39 -0.91
C GLU A 182 -1.83 19.43 -2.08
N LYS A 183 -0.94 19.83 -2.97
CA LYS A 183 -0.57 19.03 -4.15
C LYS A 183 0.94 19.09 -4.33
N PHE A 184 1.55 17.93 -4.45
CA PHE A 184 2.97 17.78 -4.73
C PHE A 184 3.16 16.91 -5.96
N THR A 185 4.15 17.23 -6.79
CA THR A 185 4.59 16.34 -7.86
C THR A 185 5.37 15.16 -7.29
N PHE A 186 5.59 14.14 -8.11
CA PHE A 186 6.42 13.00 -7.70
C PHE A 186 7.86 13.45 -7.39
N GLU A 187 8.41 14.33 -8.22
CA GLU A 187 9.76 14.87 -8.07
C GLU A 187 9.90 15.67 -6.77
N GLU A 188 8.96 16.57 -6.48
CA GLU A 188 8.93 17.32 -5.22
C GLU A 188 8.86 16.38 -4.00
N THR A 189 8.01 15.36 -4.06
CA THR A 189 7.87 14.38 -2.98
C THR A 189 9.17 13.61 -2.73
N VAL A 190 9.86 13.17 -3.80
CA VAL A 190 11.15 12.48 -3.68
C VAL A 190 12.20 13.41 -3.12
N GLN A 191 12.27 14.66 -3.58
CA GLN A 191 13.20 15.65 -3.06
C GLN A 191 12.97 15.91 -1.57
N MET A 192 11.73 16.14 -1.14
CA MET A 192 11.37 16.33 0.27
C MET A 192 11.80 15.14 1.14
N LEU A 193 11.60 13.90 0.63
CA LEU A 193 12.02 12.68 1.30
C LEU A 193 13.55 12.61 1.47
N GLU A 194 14.30 12.96 0.43
CA GLU A 194 15.77 12.96 0.46
C GLU A 194 16.32 14.05 1.40
N GLU A 195 15.76 15.25 1.34
CA GLU A 195 16.11 16.37 2.23
C GLU A 195 15.83 16.06 3.71
N LEU A 196 14.76 15.31 4.02
CA LEU A 196 14.43 14.88 5.37
C LEU A 196 15.60 14.13 6.06
N PHE A 197 16.50 13.51 5.28
CA PHE A 197 17.60 12.70 5.76
C PHE A 197 18.98 13.14 5.22
N ALA A 198 19.07 14.35 4.62
CA ALA A 198 20.30 14.85 4.01
C ALA A 198 21.40 15.21 5.04
N ASP A 199 21.02 15.62 6.25
CA ASP A 199 21.94 16.11 7.29
C ASP A 199 22.75 15.02 8.03
N GLN A 200 22.95 13.85 7.40
CA GLN A 200 23.66 12.72 8.01
C GLN A 200 24.79 12.23 7.11
N GLY A 201 25.75 13.11 6.88
CA GLY A 201 27.10 12.78 6.44
C GLY A 201 28.06 12.76 7.61
#